data_a96886d6b40d4128106db6d4e51863d3
#
_entry.id   a96886d6b40d4128106db6d4e51863d3
#
_cell.length_a   1.000
_cell.length_b   1.000
_cell.length_c   1.000
_cell.angle_alpha   90.00
_cell.angle_beta   90.00
_cell.angle_gamma   90.00
#
_symmetry.space_group_name_H-M   'P 1'
#
loop_
_entity.id
_entity.type
_entity.pdbx_description
1 polymer ?
#
loop_
_entity_poly.entity_id
_entity_poly.type
_entity_poly.pdbx_seq_one_letter_code
_entity_poly.pdbx_strand_id
1 'polypeptide(L)'
;MDFTFEEQQVAFRDAVRKFLMVEAAPEMLREIWETESGRSKDLRAKLADQGITALSVPEEFGGIGLGDLDWVLINQELGYYAIPDSLSDTAYLAAWLLTRLPSDVALKKAWLPRIANGTARIAIGHPVNPFVSDAQLADLLLLWHNDEVHAVQRDQVKLSFNPSIEMSRRLYQVKWTPGDATRVAPARIGRELWEGVLNRAALAVSAQQLGLAQRMLDLGIDHSAQRKQFGKPIGSFQAVKHQLADVAVKIEFAKPVVFRAAHCLANSRPRAAVHVSHAKLAACEAAWASARHSMQVHGAMGYTWEADLQMFMKRAWALDAAWGDRAFHKTRVAQFIFAEGTALGPGETFN
;
A
#
# COMPACT_ATOMS: atom_id res chain seq x y z
N MET A 1 4.71 22.70 12.51
CA MET A 1 4.02 21.47 12.07
C MET A 1 4.30 20.44 13.15
N ASP A 2 3.26 19.86 13.72
CA ASP A 2 3.39 18.74 14.65
C ASP A 2 3.44 17.44 13.85
N PHE A 3 4.45 16.61 14.09
CA PHE A 3 4.62 15.30 13.43
C PHE A 3 4.25 14.13 14.36
N THR A 4 3.69 14.43 15.52
CA THR A 4 3.20 13.38 16.43
C THR A 4 1.82 12.92 15.98
N PHE A 5 1.60 11.61 16.10
CA PHE A 5 0.27 11.03 15.93
C PHE A 5 -0.50 11.14 17.25
N GLU A 6 -1.81 11.22 17.15
CA GLU A 6 -2.66 11.19 18.31
C GLU A 6 -2.59 9.85 19.06
N GLU A 7 -2.78 9.88 20.37
CA GLU A 7 -2.73 8.67 21.21
C GLU A 7 -3.67 7.57 20.72
N GLN A 8 -4.86 7.93 20.25
CA GLN A 8 -5.84 6.99 19.71
C GLN A 8 -5.34 6.31 18.42
N GLN A 9 -4.68 7.05 17.52
CA GLN A 9 -4.11 6.51 16.29
C GLN A 9 -3.00 5.49 16.59
N VAL A 10 -2.13 5.83 17.55
CA VAL A 10 -1.06 4.95 18.01
C VAL A 10 -1.63 3.70 18.68
N ALA A 11 -2.63 3.85 19.55
CA ALA A 11 -3.27 2.73 20.23
C ALA A 11 -3.96 1.77 19.24
N PHE A 12 -4.64 2.31 18.23
CA PHE A 12 -5.28 1.49 17.18
C PHE A 12 -4.24 0.73 16.36
N ARG A 13 -3.17 1.40 15.89
CA ARG A 13 -2.04 0.74 15.22
C ARG A 13 -1.47 -0.40 16.06
N ASP A 14 -1.25 -0.17 17.36
CA ASP A 14 -0.65 -1.17 18.26
C ASP A 14 -1.58 -2.37 18.48
N ALA A 15 -2.90 -2.15 18.50
CA ALA A 15 -3.89 -3.23 18.52
C ALA A 15 -3.82 -4.06 17.23
N VAL A 16 -3.78 -3.41 16.06
CA VAL A 16 -3.62 -4.09 14.76
C VAL A 16 -2.31 -4.84 14.68
N ARG A 17 -1.20 -4.26 15.15
CA ARG A 17 0.11 -4.94 15.21
C ARG A 17 0.05 -6.22 16.06
N LYS A 18 -0.53 -6.16 17.26
CA LYS A 18 -0.71 -7.34 18.13
C LYS A 18 -1.55 -8.43 17.48
N PHE A 19 -2.62 -8.04 16.81
CA PHE A 19 -3.46 -8.95 16.04
C PHE A 19 -2.66 -9.61 14.90
N LEU A 20 -1.98 -8.83 14.07
CA LEU A 20 -1.21 -9.35 12.94
C LEU A 20 -0.02 -10.21 13.36
N MET A 21 0.58 -9.95 14.51
CA MET A 21 1.65 -10.77 15.06
C MET A 21 1.19 -12.22 15.32
N VAL A 22 -0.08 -12.41 15.64
CA VAL A 22 -0.67 -13.74 15.88
C VAL A 22 -1.18 -14.36 14.57
N GLU A 23 -1.88 -13.58 13.75
CA GLU A 23 -2.64 -14.08 12.60
C GLU A 23 -1.85 -14.11 11.28
N ALA A 24 -0.69 -13.46 11.22
CA ALA A 24 0.08 -13.32 9.99
C ALA A 24 1.47 -13.99 10.07
N ALA A 25 1.48 -15.24 10.53
CA ALA A 25 2.69 -16.05 10.55
C ALA A 25 3.19 -16.34 9.12
N PRO A 26 4.52 -16.49 8.90
CA PRO A 26 5.09 -16.82 7.58
C PRO A 26 4.51 -18.07 6.94
N GLU A 27 4.16 -19.08 7.75
CA GLU A 27 3.54 -20.33 7.30
C GLU A 27 2.19 -20.04 6.62
N MET A 28 1.36 -19.21 7.23
CA MET A 28 0.06 -18.79 6.67
C MET A 28 0.24 -18.05 5.35
N LEU A 29 1.27 -17.19 5.23
CA LEU A 29 1.56 -16.50 3.98
C LEU A 29 1.91 -17.50 2.87
N ARG A 30 2.71 -18.56 3.16
CA ARG A 30 3.03 -19.62 2.19
C ARG A 30 1.78 -20.37 1.75
N GLU A 31 0.92 -20.77 2.69
CA GLU A 31 -0.33 -21.45 2.39
C GLU A 31 -1.21 -20.60 1.46
N ILE A 32 -1.35 -19.29 1.73
CA ILE A 32 -2.12 -18.38 0.89
C ILE A 32 -1.52 -18.27 -0.51
N TRP A 33 -0.18 -18.23 -0.63
CA TRP A 33 0.48 -18.15 -1.94
C TRP A 33 0.17 -19.35 -2.84
N GLU A 34 -0.06 -20.53 -2.26
CA GLU A 34 -0.39 -21.78 -2.97
C GLU A 34 -1.88 -21.86 -3.35
N THR A 35 -2.75 -21.04 -2.75
CA THR A 35 -4.16 -21.03 -3.14
C THR A 35 -4.39 -20.44 -4.52
N GLU A 36 -5.42 -20.89 -5.21
CA GLU A 36 -5.82 -20.34 -6.51
C GLU A 36 -6.11 -18.82 -6.42
N SER A 37 -6.80 -18.41 -5.37
CA SER A 37 -7.18 -17.02 -5.17
C SER A 37 -6.02 -16.12 -4.72
N GLY A 38 -4.98 -16.67 -4.08
CA GLY A 38 -3.96 -15.90 -3.39
C GLY A 38 -4.50 -15.12 -2.17
N ARG A 39 -5.65 -15.54 -1.61
CA ARG A 39 -6.38 -14.82 -0.54
C ARG A 39 -6.96 -15.80 0.47
N SER A 40 -7.08 -15.33 1.72
CA SER A 40 -7.79 -16.02 2.79
C SER A 40 -9.08 -15.28 3.14
N LYS A 41 -10.20 -16.01 3.11
CA LYS A 41 -11.50 -15.47 3.56
C LYS A 41 -11.53 -15.29 5.08
N ASP A 42 -10.91 -16.19 5.81
CA ASP A 42 -10.81 -16.15 7.27
C ASP A 42 -10.02 -14.90 7.72
N LEU A 43 -8.82 -14.71 7.17
CA LEU A 43 -8.04 -13.50 7.46
C LEU A 43 -8.82 -12.21 7.15
N ARG A 44 -9.55 -12.17 6.03
CA ARG A 44 -10.38 -11.00 5.67
C ARG A 44 -11.48 -10.74 6.70
N ALA A 45 -12.16 -11.78 7.16
CA ALA A 45 -13.19 -11.67 8.20
C ALA A 45 -12.60 -11.15 9.51
N LYS A 46 -11.48 -11.73 9.95
CA LYS A 46 -10.76 -11.28 11.15
C LYS A 46 -10.27 -9.83 11.05
N LEU A 47 -9.80 -9.38 9.87
CA LEU A 47 -9.44 -7.97 9.63
C LEU A 47 -10.67 -7.04 9.73
N ALA A 48 -11.84 -7.50 9.28
CA ALA A 48 -13.09 -6.76 9.43
C ALA A 48 -13.52 -6.68 10.91
N ASP A 49 -13.39 -7.76 11.66
CA ASP A 49 -13.68 -7.78 13.11
C ASP A 49 -12.78 -6.82 13.90
N GLN A 50 -11.57 -6.53 13.41
CA GLN A 50 -10.70 -5.48 13.96
C GLN A 50 -11.12 -4.06 13.54
N GLY A 51 -12.18 -3.89 12.74
CA GLY A 51 -12.66 -2.61 12.26
C GLY A 51 -11.85 -2.00 11.11
N ILE A 52 -10.85 -2.70 10.57
CA ILE A 52 -9.95 -2.13 9.55
C ILE A 52 -10.71 -1.85 8.25
N THR A 53 -11.68 -2.67 7.89
CA THR A 53 -12.51 -2.46 6.68
C THR A 53 -13.45 -1.27 6.83
N ALA A 54 -13.79 -0.87 8.05
CA ALA A 54 -14.70 0.23 8.35
C ALA A 54 -14.00 1.61 8.42
N LEU A 55 -12.66 1.64 8.44
CA LEU A 55 -11.87 2.84 8.75
C LEU A 55 -12.30 4.10 7.98
N SER A 56 -12.33 4.05 6.63
CA SER A 56 -12.65 5.22 5.79
C SER A 56 -14.12 5.34 5.40
N VAL A 57 -14.95 4.40 5.84
CA VAL A 57 -16.38 4.48 5.59
C VAL A 57 -16.99 5.48 6.57
N PRO A 58 -17.85 6.43 6.13
CA PRO A 58 -18.54 7.36 7.02
C PRO A 58 -19.43 6.65 8.04
N GLU A 59 -19.61 7.25 9.21
CA GLU A 59 -20.43 6.70 10.30
C GLU A 59 -21.88 6.41 9.86
N GLU A 60 -22.46 7.25 9.00
CA GLU A 60 -23.82 7.06 8.45
C GLU A 60 -23.97 5.76 7.64
N PHE A 61 -22.86 5.13 7.20
CA PHE A 61 -22.81 3.86 6.50
C PHE A 61 -22.19 2.73 7.34
N GLY A 62 -22.09 2.93 8.68
CA GLY A 62 -21.56 1.94 9.60
C GLY A 62 -20.04 1.89 9.68
N GLY A 63 -19.37 2.94 9.27
CA GLY A 63 -17.92 3.08 9.35
C GLY A 63 -17.44 3.89 10.56
N ILE A 64 -16.14 4.22 10.56
CA ILE A 64 -15.45 4.97 11.62
C ILE A 64 -15.11 6.40 11.15
N GLY A 65 -15.02 6.63 9.84
CA GLY A 65 -14.77 7.96 9.26
C GLY A 65 -13.33 8.46 9.36
N LEU A 66 -12.35 7.57 9.60
CA LEU A 66 -10.93 7.91 9.71
C LEU A 66 -10.29 8.14 8.34
N GLY A 67 -9.11 8.77 8.34
CA GLY A 67 -8.50 9.29 7.13
C GLY A 67 -7.06 8.85 6.83
N ASP A 68 -6.38 9.70 6.05
CA ASP A 68 -5.05 9.40 5.49
C ASP A 68 -3.98 9.17 6.58
N LEU A 69 -4.08 9.85 7.75
CA LEU A 69 -3.14 9.68 8.87
C LEU A 69 -3.27 8.32 9.55
N ASP A 70 -4.48 7.81 9.68
CA ASP A 70 -4.72 6.48 10.25
C ASP A 70 -4.25 5.40 9.28
N TRP A 71 -4.59 5.55 8.00
CA TRP A 71 -4.19 4.60 6.98
C TRP A 71 -2.69 4.49 6.76
N VAL A 72 -1.90 5.56 6.98
CA VAL A 72 -0.45 5.45 6.85
C VAL A 72 0.14 4.52 7.91
N LEU A 73 -0.37 4.56 9.13
CA LEU A 73 0.06 3.68 10.21
C LEU A 73 -0.38 2.22 9.96
N ILE A 74 -1.64 2.03 9.57
CA ILE A 74 -2.17 0.68 9.27
C ILE A 74 -1.46 0.05 8.07
N ASN A 75 -1.25 0.80 6.99
CA ASN A 75 -0.51 0.28 5.83
C ASN A 75 0.94 -0.08 6.18
N GLN A 76 1.57 0.61 7.12
CA GLN A 76 2.90 0.21 7.59
C GLN A 76 2.87 -1.16 8.26
N GLU A 77 1.87 -1.45 9.08
CA GLU A 77 1.71 -2.78 9.69
C GLU A 77 1.34 -3.86 8.64
N LEU A 78 0.43 -3.55 7.71
CA LEU A 78 0.11 -4.46 6.60
C LEU A 78 1.36 -4.81 5.76
N GLY A 79 2.26 -3.85 5.61
CA GLY A 79 3.56 -4.06 4.96
C GLY A 79 4.49 -4.92 5.79
N TYR A 80 4.66 -4.63 7.09
CA TYR A 80 5.53 -5.37 7.99
C TYR A 80 5.21 -6.86 8.02
N TYR A 81 3.92 -7.21 7.99
CA TYR A 81 3.44 -8.59 7.95
C TYR A 81 3.15 -9.11 6.54
N ALA A 82 3.47 -8.34 5.49
CA ALA A 82 3.25 -8.69 4.08
C ALA A 82 1.83 -9.22 3.79
N ILE A 83 0.81 -8.60 4.38
CA ILE A 83 -0.58 -9.08 4.31
C ILE A 83 -1.04 -9.24 2.86
N PRO A 84 -1.42 -10.43 2.42
CA PRO A 84 -1.79 -10.73 1.04
C PRO A 84 -3.28 -10.46 0.80
N ASP A 85 -3.71 -9.22 0.97
CA ASP A 85 -5.08 -8.78 0.72
C ASP A 85 -5.12 -7.41 0.05
N SER A 86 -6.11 -7.18 -0.83
CA SER A 86 -6.40 -5.88 -1.43
C SER A 86 -7.21 -4.97 -0.50
N LEU A 87 -6.94 -5.06 0.80
CA LEU A 87 -7.67 -4.32 1.83
C LEU A 87 -7.64 -2.82 1.58
N SER A 88 -6.46 -2.27 1.28
CA SER A 88 -6.31 -0.85 0.99
C SER A 88 -7.08 -0.41 -0.25
N ASP A 89 -7.11 -1.24 -1.32
CA ASP A 89 -7.87 -0.92 -2.53
C ASP A 89 -9.37 -0.79 -2.23
N THR A 90 -9.92 -1.70 -1.41
CA THR A 90 -11.35 -1.69 -1.04
C THR A 90 -11.67 -0.67 0.06
N ALA A 91 -11.02 -0.79 1.22
CA ALA A 91 -11.42 -0.09 2.45
C ALA A 91 -10.88 1.34 2.53
N TYR A 92 -9.82 1.66 1.80
CA TYR A 92 -9.27 3.00 1.74
C TYR A 92 -9.60 3.71 0.43
N LEU A 93 -9.17 3.17 -0.70
CA LEU A 93 -9.27 3.86 -1.98
C LEU A 93 -10.71 3.89 -2.52
N ALA A 94 -11.38 2.71 -2.58
CA ALA A 94 -12.74 2.64 -3.08
C ALA A 94 -13.73 3.32 -2.14
N ALA A 95 -13.58 3.17 -0.81
CA ALA A 95 -14.41 3.89 0.15
C ALA A 95 -14.26 5.41 -0.01
N TRP A 96 -13.02 5.90 -0.15
CA TRP A 96 -12.74 7.31 -0.39
C TRP A 96 -13.36 7.82 -1.69
N LEU A 97 -13.22 7.07 -2.79
CA LEU A 97 -13.76 7.45 -4.10
C LEU A 97 -15.30 7.45 -4.09
N LEU A 98 -15.93 6.39 -3.58
CA LEU A 98 -17.38 6.28 -3.50
C LEU A 98 -18.00 7.41 -2.69
N THR A 99 -17.42 7.76 -1.55
CA THR A 99 -17.89 8.86 -0.70
C THR A 99 -17.94 10.19 -1.43
N ARG A 100 -17.05 10.42 -2.40
CA ARG A 100 -16.90 11.68 -3.14
C ARG A 100 -17.60 11.72 -4.48
N LEU A 101 -18.24 10.64 -4.90
CA LEU A 101 -19.10 10.67 -6.09
C LEU A 101 -20.23 11.68 -5.88
N PRO A 102 -20.52 12.56 -6.85
CA PRO A 102 -21.37 13.72 -6.60
C PRO A 102 -22.84 13.40 -6.32
N SER A 103 -23.41 12.36 -6.89
CA SER A 103 -24.87 12.19 -6.87
C SER A 103 -25.39 10.77 -6.77
N ASP A 104 -24.55 9.74 -6.82
CA ASP A 104 -25.05 8.37 -6.80
C ASP A 104 -25.25 7.84 -5.37
N VAL A 105 -26.31 8.34 -4.73
CA VAL A 105 -26.69 7.90 -3.38
C VAL A 105 -27.02 6.39 -3.36
N ALA A 106 -27.55 5.82 -4.45
CA ALA A 106 -27.87 4.40 -4.52
C ALA A 106 -26.58 3.54 -4.47
N LEU A 107 -25.54 3.94 -5.21
CA LEU A 107 -24.25 3.24 -5.21
C LEU A 107 -23.58 3.30 -3.83
N LYS A 108 -23.58 4.48 -3.16
CA LYS A 108 -23.03 4.64 -1.81
C LYS A 108 -23.74 3.74 -0.81
N LYS A 109 -25.09 3.76 -0.80
CA LYS A 109 -25.91 2.94 0.09
C LYS A 109 -25.72 1.44 -0.14
N ALA A 110 -25.47 1.03 -1.40
CA ALA A 110 -25.26 -0.36 -1.73
C ALA A 110 -23.89 -0.88 -1.29
N TRP A 111 -22.83 -0.08 -1.40
CA TRP A 111 -21.47 -0.57 -1.26
C TRP A 111 -20.76 -0.16 0.03
N LEU A 112 -20.95 1.06 0.54
CA LEU A 112 -20.23 1.51 1.73
C LEU A 112 -20.50 0.64 2.96
N PRO A 113 -21.74 0.21 3.28
CA PRO A 113 -21.98 -0.71 4.39
C PRO A 113 -21.32 -2.08 4.20
N ARG A 114 -21.27 -2.57 2.95
CA ARG A 114 -20.62 -3.85 2.62
C ARG A 114 -19.09 -3.75 2.70
N ILE A 115 -18.51 -2.58 2.46
CA ILE A 115 -17.09 -2.33 2.72
C ILE A 115 -16.85 -2.36 4.22
N ALA A 116 -17.64 -1.61 5.01
CA ALA A 116 -17.47 -1.50 6.44
C ALA A 116 -17.49 -2.85 7.15
N ASN A 117 -18.42 -3.74 6.80
CA ASN A 117 -18.53 -5.08 7.38
C ASN A 117 -17.62 -6.13 6.72
N GLY A 118 -16.74 -5.74 5.78
CA GLY A 118 -15.77 -6.62 5.13
C GLY A 118 -16.32 -7.57 4.06
N THR A 119 -17.64 -7.52 3.74
CA THR A 119 -18.28 -8.43 2.77
C THR A 119 -18.10 -8.02 1.32
N ALA A 120 -17.70 -6.77 1.02
CA ALA A 120 -17.40 -6.33 -0.32
C ALA A 120 -15.90 -6.42 -0.63
N ARG A 121 -15.58 -6.78 -1.87
CA ARG A 121 -14.27 -6.56 -2.49
C ARG A 121 -14.44 -5.66 -3.70
N ILE A 122 -13.73 -4.53 -3.70
CA ILE A 122 -13.78 -3.59 -4.81
C ILE A 122 -12.38 -3.47 -5.40
N ALA A 123 -12.26 -3.73 -6.69
CA ALA A 123 -11.02 -3.57 -7.43
C ALA A 123 -10.99 -2.22 -8.16
N ILE A 124 -9.80 -1.65 -8.32
CA ILE A 124 -9.61 -0.34 -8.93
C ILE A 124 -8.71 -0.47 -10.16
N GLY A 125 -9.22 -0.06 -11.31
CA GLY A 125 -8.46 0.05 -12.56
C GLY A 125 -8.11 1.49 -12.87
N HIS A 126 -6.82 1.85 -12.72
CA HIS A 126 -6.28 3.17 -12.97
C HIS A 126 -5.23 3.12 -14.10
N PRO A 127 -5.14 4.11 -15.00
CA PRO A 127 -4.23 4.08 -16.16
C PRO A 127 -2.75 3.95 -15.82
N VAL A 128 -2.33 4.34 -14.61
CA VAL A 128 -0.96 4.17 -14.15
C VAL A 128 -0.57 2.70 -13.93
N ASN A 129 -1.55 1.83 -13.71
CA ASN A 129 -1.35 0.39 -13.56
C ASN A 129 -1.86 -0.34 -14.80
N PRO A 130 -1.02 -1.14 -15.49
CA PRO A 130 -1.47 -1.90 -16.67
C PRO A 130 -2.41 -3.05 -16.31
N PHE A 131 -2.44 -3.46 -15.05
CA PHE A 131 -3.23 -4.57 -14.53
C PHE A 131 -4.03 -4.15 -13.30
N VAL A 132 -5.16 -4.79 -13.11
CA VAL A 132 -6.04 -4.63 -11.94
C VAL A 132 -5.79 -5.77 -10.95
N SER A 133 -5.47 -5.43 -9.72
CA SER A 133 -5.30 -6.42 -8.65
C SER A 133 -6.65 -7.00 -8.23
N ASP A 134 -6.70 -8.31 -7.98
CA ASP A 134 -7.85 -9.02 -7.41
C ASP A 134 -9.17 -8.89 -8.20
N ALA A 135 -9.10 -8.52 -9.47
CA ALA A 135 -10.29 -8.35 -10.31
C ALA A 135 -11.18 -9.62 -10.38
N GLN A 136 -10.60 -10.81 -10.20
CA GLN A 136 -11.34 -12.09 -10.18
C GLN A 136 -12.22 -12.27 -8.94
N LEU A 137 -11.87 -11.62 -7.83
CA LEU A 137 -12.61 -11.68 -6.56
C LEU A 137 -13.47 -10.44 -6.30
N ALA A 138 -13.38 -9.44 -7.17
CA ALA A 138 -14.12 -8.20 -6.99
C ALA A 138 -15.61 -8.39 -7.21
N ASP A 139 -16.44 -7.86 -6.32
CA ASP A 139 -17.88 -7.72 -6.51
C ASP A 139 -18.19 -6.54 -7.45
N LEU A 140 -17.37 -5.47 -7.35
CA LEU A 140 -17.46 -4.26 -8.14
C LEU A 140 -16.06 -3.85 -8.60
N LEU A 141 -15.95 -3.36 -9.83
CA LEU A 141 -14.73 -2.72 -10.33
C LEU A 141 -15.01 -1.22 -10.55
N LEU A 142 -14.17 -0.38 -10.00
CA LEU A 142 -14.13 1.05 -10.30
C LEU A 142 -13.04 1.28 -11.34
N LEU A 143 -13.45 1.63 -12.57
CA LEU A 143 -12.57 1.66 -13.73
C LEU A 143 -12.49 3.06 -14.33
N TRP A 144 -11.28 3.46 -14.71
CA TRP A 144 -11.00 4.68 -15.45
C TRP A 144 -11.27 4.49 -16.94
N HIS A 145 -11.92 5.48 -17.56
CA HIS A 145 -11.99 5.63 -19.01
C HIS A 145 -12.13 7.11 -19.36
N ASN A 146 -11.16 7.67 -20.08
CA ASN A 146 -11.15 9.08 -20.51
C ASN A 146 -11.43 10.07 -19.36
N ASP A 147 -10.78 9.91 -18.24
CA ASP A 147 -10.99 10.65 -17.00
C ASP A 147 -12.35 10.44 -16.32
N GLU A 148 -13.26 9.66 -16.89
CA GLU A 148 -14.55 9.28 -16.29
C GLU A 148 -14.35 8.20 -15.23
N VAL A 149 -15.26 8.13 -14.25
CA VAL A 149 -15.35 7.01 -13.29
C VAL A 149 -16.50 6.11 -13.71
N HIS A 150 -16.20 4.83 -13.88
CA HIS A 150 -17.18 3.80 -14.18
C HIS A 150 -17.25 2.76 -13.06
N ALA A 151 -18.46 2.36 -12.70
CA ALA A 151 -18.75 1.26 -11.79
C ALA A 151 -19.24 0.06 -12.59
N VAL A 152 -18.44 -1.01 -12.63
CA VAL A 152 -18.68 -2.16 -13.49
C VAL A 152 -18.74 -3.43 -12.64
N GLN A 153 -19.80 -4.23 -12.82
CA GLN A 153 -19.94 -5.49 -12.08
C GLN A 153 -19.00 -6.56 -12.62
N ARG A 154 -18.66 -7.53 -11.78
CA ARG A 154 -17.68 -8.59 -12.11
C ARG A 154 -18.09 -9.41 -13.37
N ASP A 155 -19.36 -9.65 -13.56
CA ASP A 155 -19.91 -10.40 -14.71
C ASP A 155 -19.86 -9.63 -16.03
N GLN A 156 -19.70 -8.31 -15.99
CA GLN A 156 -19.62 -7.43 -17.17
C GLN A 156 -18.19 -7.27 -17.72
N VAL A 157 -17.19 -7.90 -17.10
CA VAL A 157 -15.80 -7.81 -17.52
C VAL A 157 -15.22 -9.17 -17.92
N LYS A 158 -14.32 -9.15 -18.91
CA LYS A 158 -13.49 -10.31 -19.28
C LYS A 158 -12.10 -10.12 -18.69
N LEU A 159 -11.59 -11.13 -17.98
CA LEU A 159 -10.32 -11.10 -17.29
C LEU A 159 -9.30 -12.01 -17.98
N SER A 160 -8.06 -11.53 -18.09
CA SER A 160 -6.91 -12.34 -18.49
C SER A 160 -5.85 -12.25 -17.37
N PHE A 161 -5.52 -13.38 -16.77
CA PHE A 161 -4.54 -13.45 -15.68
C PHE A 161 -3.13 -13.12 -16.15
N ASN A 162 -2.40 -12.36 -15.36
CA ASN A 162 -0.99 -12.06 -15.55
C ASN A 162 -0.21 -12.47 -14.28
N PRO A 163 0.72 -13.44 -14.34
CA PRO A 163 1.45 -13.90 -13.18
C PRO A 163 2.38 -12.80 -12.62
N SER A 164 2.52 -12.77 -11.31
CA SER A 164 3.44 -11.89 -10.59
C SER A 164 4.55 -12.68 -9.92
N ILE A 165 5.72 -12.07 -9.74
CA ILE A 165 6.82 -12.65 -8.95
C ILE A 165 6.41 -12.83 -7.48
N GLU A 166 5.56 -11.97 -6.96
CA GLU A 166 4.91 -12.09 -5.65
C GLU A 166 3.62 -12.88 -5.84
N MET A 167 3.63 -14.15 -5.42
CA MET A 167 2.63 -15.14 -5.81
C MET A 167 1.23 -14.86 -5.26
N SER A 168 1.09 -14.14 -4.14
CA SER A 168 -0.23 -13.75 -3.65
C SER A 168 -0.86 -12.63 -4.49
N ARG A 169 -0.09 -11.90 -5.27
CA ARG A 169 -0.59 -10.79 -6.07
C ARG A 169 -1.22 -11.30 -7.37
N ARG A 170 -2.53 -11.33 -7.41
CA ARG A 170 -3.31 -11.75 -8.57
C ARG A 170 -3.63 -10.54 -9.45
N LEU A 171 -2.97 -10.45 -10.60
CA LEU A 171 -3.07 -9.33 -11.54
C LEU A 171 -3.85 -9.73 -12.79
N TYR A 172 -4.72 -8.86 -13.27
CA TYR A 172 -5.55 -9.13 -14.45
C TYR A 172 -5.58 -7.95 -15.42
N GLN A 173 -5.50 -8.25 -16.71
CA GLN A 173 -6.03 -7.35 -17.71
C GLN A 173 -7.55 -7.43 -17.66
N VAL A 174 -8.20 -6.26 -17.67
CA VAL A 174 -9.65 -6.12 -17.63
C VAL A 174 -10.12 -5.57 -18.96
N LYS A 175 -10.93 -6.36 -19.67
CA LYS A 175 -11.61 -5.92 -20.90
C LYS A 175 -13.09 -5.72 -20.61
N TRP A 176 -13.61 -4.55 -20.93
CA TRP A 176 -14.99 -4.15 -20.70
C TRP A 176 -15.41 -3.09 -21.72
N THR A 177 -16.68 -2.75 -21.76
CA THR A 177 -17.21 -1.74 -22.69
C THR A 177 -17.71 -0.54 -21.88
N PRO A 178 -17.06 0.63 -21.97
CA PRO A 178 -17.54 1.84 -21.33
C PRO A 178 -18.85 2.33 -21.96
N GLY A 179 -19.71 2.91 -21.15
CA GLY A 179 -21.00 3.46 -21.61
C GLY A 179 -21.71 4.22 -20.50
N ASP A 180 -22.80 4.92 -20.84
CA ASP A 180 -23.57 5.74 -19.89
C ASP A 180 -24.11 4.93 -18.71
N ALA A 181 -24.48 3.67 -18.95
CA ALA A 181 -25.01 2.79 -17.90
C ALA A 181 -24.00 2.45 -16.80
N THR A 182 -22.70 2.53 -17.08
CA THR A 182 -21.63 2.25 -16.13
C THR A 182 -20.99 3.51 -15.56
N ARG A 183 -21.20 4.68 -16.22
CA ARG A 183 -20.58 5.95 -15.83
C ARG A 183 -21.23 6.52 -14.58
N VAL A 184 -20.43 6.69 -13.52
CA VAL A 184 -20.86 7.24 -12.22
C VAL A 184 -20.30 8.64 -11.94
N ALA A 185 -19.27 9.06 -12.68
CA ALA A 185 -18.80 10.45 -12.67
C ALA A 185 -18.25 10.83 -14.06
N PRO A 186 -18.60 12.04 -14.56
CA PRO A 186 -18.07 12.55 -15.83
C PRO A 186 -16.62 12.99 -15.70
N ALA A 187 -15.89 13.10 -16.81
CA ALA A 187 -14.45 13.42 -16.88
C ALA A 187 -14.04 14.65 -16.06
N ARG A 188 -14.88 15.71 -16.04
CA ARG A 188 -14.62 16.94 -15.27
C ARG A 188 -14.42 16.69 -13.78
N ILE A 189 -15.17 15.75 -13.22
CA ILE A 189 -15.09 15.36 -11.80
C ILE A 189 -14.15 14.17 -11.63
N GLY A 190 -14.20 13.21 -12.55
CA GLY A 190 -13.44 11.98 -12.50
C GLY A 190 -11.93 12.20 -12.52
N ARG A 191 -11.43 13.21 -13.22
CA ARG A 191 -10.00 13.58 -13.23
C ARG A 191 -9.47 13.88 -11.82
N GLU A 192 -10.18 14.69 -11.05
CA GLU A 192 -9.80 15.03 -9.67
C GLU A 192 -9.90 13.81 -8.74
N LEU A 193 -10.96 13.01 -8.91
CA LEU A 193 -11.16 11.78 -8.13
C LEU A 193 -10.03 10.77 -8.40
N TRP A 194 -9.64 10.57 -9.65
CA TRP A 194 -8.57 9.65 -10.00
C TRP A 194 -7.19 10.12 -9.53
N GLU A 195 -6.93 11.43 -9.59
CA GLU A 195 -5.71 11.99 -8.97
C GLU A 195 -5.69 11.77 -7.46
N GLY A 196 -6.84 11.93 -6.79
CA GLY A 196 -7.01 11.64 -5.38
C GLY A 196 -6.79 10.16 -5.03
N VAL A 197 -7.27 9.25 -5.86
CA VAL A 197 -7.03 7.79 -5.73
C VAL A 197 -5.55 7.48 -5.92
N LEU A 198 -4.92 8.02 -6.97
CA LEU A 198 -3.49 7.80 -7.24
C LEU A 198 -2.61 8.23 -6.06
N ASN A 199 -2.87 9.41 -5.51
CA ASN A 199 -2.08 9.92 -4.39
C ASN A 199 -2.24 9.06 -3.13
N ARG A 200 -3.46 8.62 -2.79
CA ARG A 200 -3.71 7.73 -1.64
C ARG A 200 -3.13 6.34 -1.84
N ALA A 201 -3.23 5.82 -3.03
CA ALA A 201 -2.67 4.52 -3.38
C ALA A 201 -1.13 4.53 -3.31
N ALA A 202 -0.49 5.57 -3.85
CA ALA A 202 0.96 5.73 -3.75
C ALA A 202 1.41 5.94 -2.29
N LEU A 203 0.63 6.65 -1.45
CA LEU A 203 0.87 6.77 -0.02
C LEU A 203 0.74 5.41 0.69
N ALA A 204 -0.32 4.65 0.42
CA ALA A 204 -0.52 3.31 0.99
C ALA A 204 0.65 2.39 0.67
N VAL A 205 1.09 2.37 -0.60
CA VAL A 205 2.26 1.60 -1.01
C VAL A 205 3.53 2.10 -0.31
N SER A 206 3.72 3.42 -0.16
CA SER A 206 4.89 3.99 0.54
C SER A 206 4.95 3.51 2.00
N ALA A 207 3.82 3.51 2.69
CA ALA A 207 3.73 3.02 4.06
C ALA A 207 3.99 1.50 4.14
N GLN A 208 3.42 0.70 3.21
CA GLN A 208 3.72 -0.73 3.14
C GLN A 208 5.20 -1.00 2.87
N GLN A 209 5.85 -0.20 2.02
CA GLN A 209 7.29 -0.32 1.76
C GLN A 209 8.14 -0.05 3.02
N LEU A 210 7.75 0.92 3.87
CA LEU A 210 8.41 1.13 5.17
C LEU A 210 8.28 -0.09 6.08
N GLY A 211 7.08 -0.68 6.16
CA GLY A 211 6.84 -1.89 6.94
C GLY A 211 7.67 -3.07 6.43
N LEU A 212 7.68 -3.30 5.12
CA LEU A 212 8.49 -4.34 4.48
C LEU A 212 9.99 -4.12 4.71
N ALA A 213 10.47 -2.87 4.61
CA ALA A 213 11.86 -2.53 4.86
C ALA A 213 12.26 -2.86 6.30
N GLN A 214 11.43 -2.49 7.26
CA GLN A 214 11.66 -2.79 8.67
C GLN A 214 11.68 -4.31 8.92
N ARG A 215 10.70 -5.05 8.38
CA ARG A 215 10.64 -6.51 8.54
C ARG A 215 11.88 -7.22 7.99
N MET A 216 12.30 -6.85 6.80
CA MET A 216 13.51 -7.44 6.19
C MET A 216 14.78 -7.09 6.98
N LEU A 217 14.86 -5.89 7.54
CA LEU A 217 15.96 -5.49 8.45
C LEU A 217 15.97 -6.36 9.71
N ASP A 218 14.80 -6.54 10.36
CA ASP A 218 14.66 -7.34 11.57
C ASP A 218 15.07 -8.80 11.31
N LEU A 219 14.63 -9.40 10.19
CA LEU A 219 15.05 -10.74 9.77
C LEU A 219 16.58 -10.83 9.56
N GLY A 220 17.19 -9.79 8.98
CA GLY A 220 18.65 -9.71 8.80
C GLY A 220 19.39 -9.63 10.13
N ILE A 221 18.87 -8.85 11.09
CA ILE A 221 19.41 -8.72 12.44
C ILE A 221 19.33 -10.06 13.17
N ASP A 222 18.15 -10.69 13.19
CA ASP A 222 17.93 -11.97 13.88
C ASP A 222 18.82 -13.07 13.31
N HIS A 223 18.91 -13.17 11.97
CA HIS A 223 19.80 -14.12 11.32
C HIS A 223 21.26 -13.87 11.71
N SER A 224 21.70 -12.62 11.71
CA SER A 224 23.08 -12.26 12.04
C SER A 224 23.45 -12.51 13.51
N ALA A 225 22.48 -12.46 14.41
CA ALA A 225 22.65 -12.77 15.83
C ALA A 225 22.76 -14.28 16.08
N GLN A 226 22.06 -15.11 15.30
CA GLN A 226 21.99 -16.56 15.47
C GLN A 226 23.09 -17.30 14.71
N ARG A 227 23.39 -16.89 13.48
CA ARG A 227 24.38 -17.53 12.61
C ARG A 227 25.79 -17.33 13.11
N LYS A 228 26.52 -18.41 13.35
CA LYS A 228 27.93 -18.37 13.80
C LYS A 228 28.88 -18.74 12.69
N GLN A 229 29.96 -17.98 12.54
CA GLN A 229 31.13 -18.27 11.70
C GLN A 229 32.39 -17.78 12.43
N PHE A 230 33.50 -18.45 12.22
CA PHE A 230 34.77 -18.12 12.89
C PHE A 230 34.63 -18.04 14.43
N GLY A 231 33.83 -18.94 15.02
CA GLY A 231 33.64 -19.07 16.47
C GLY A 231 32.70 -18.05 17.13
N LYS A 232 32.08 -17.14 16.38
CA LYS A 232 31.19 -16.10 16.93
C LYS A 232 30.02 -15.77 16.01
N PRO A 233 28.93 -15.10 16.52
CA PRO A 233 27.86 -14.62 15.67
C PRO A 233 28.36 -13.70 14.54
N ILE A 234 27.81 -13.84 13.32
CA ILE A 234 28.24 -13.02 12.17
C ILE A 234 27.93 -11.53 12.38
N GLY A 235 26.89 -11.19 13.15
CA GLY A 235 26.56 -9.82 13.54
C GLY A 235 27.62 -9.14 14.43
N SER A 236 28.63 -9.88 14.95
CA SER A 236 29.77 -9.28 15.63
C SER A 236 30.79 -8.63 14.70
N PHE A 237 30.76 -8.96 13.41
CA PHE A 237 31.69 -8.39 12.40
C PHE A 237 31.22 -7.02 11.94
N GLN A 238 32.13 -6.04 11.86
CA GLN A 238 31.82 -4.65 11.50
C GLN A 238 31.19 -4.57 10.09
N ALA A 239 31.64 -5.35 9.11
CA ALA A 239 31.09 -5.36 7.76
C ALA A 239 29.60 -5.70 7.75
N VAL A 240 29.13 -6.62 8.61
CA VAL A 240 27.71 -6.97 8.73
C VAL A 240 26.94 -5.86 9.45
N LYS A 241 27.52 -5.32 10.55
CA LYS A 241 26.89 -4.21 11.30
C LYS A 241 26.68 -2.98 10.42
N HIS A 242 27.67 -2.58 9.62
CA HIS A 242 27.57 -1.41 8.75
C HIS A 242 26.46 -1.58 7.71
N GLN A 243 26.35 -2.76 7.08
CA GLN A 243 25.28 -3.02 6.12
C GLN A 243 23.88 -2.84 6.73
N LEU A 244 23.65 -3.40 7.92
CA LEU A 244 22.34 -3.29 8.59
C LEU A 244 22.10 -1.86 9.14
N ALA A 245 23.13 -1.18 9.61
CA ALA A 245 23.05 0.21 10.06
C ALA A 245 22.69 1.16 8.90
N ASP A 246 23.28 0.98 7.72
CA ASP A 246 22.96 1.78 6.52
C ASP A 246 21.49 1.63 6.13
N VAL A 247 20.94 0.42 6.26
CA VAL A 247 19.49 0.17 6.03
C VAL A 247 18.64 0.89 7.07
N ALA A 248 18.99 0.76 8.36
CA ALA A 248 18.26 1.42 9.44
C ALA A 248 18.20 2.94 9.23
N VAL A 249 19.33 3.56 8.87
CA VAL A 249 19.39 4.99 8.53
C VAL A 249 18.43 5.36 7.41
N LYS A 250 18.40 4.58 6.31
CA LYS A 250 17.49 4.83 5.18
C LYS A 250 16.01 4.74 5.61
N ILE A 251 15.67 3.76 6.44
CA ILE A 251 14.30 3.61 6.98
C ILE A 251 13.92 4.83 7.83
N GLU A 252 14.80 5.23 8.77
CA GLU A 252 14.54 6.36 9.66
C GLU A 252 14.39 7.69 8.90
N PHE A 253 15.16 7.91 7.84
CA PHE A 253 15.01 9.10 7.00
C PHE A 253 13.76 9.04 6.10
N ALA A 254 13.29 7.86 5.69
CA ALA A 254 12.09 7.73 4.87
C ALA A 254 10.80 7.92 5.68
N LYS A 255 10.76 7.56 6.97
CA LYS A 255 9.58 7.69 7.84
C LYS A 255 8.97 9.10 7.82
N PRO A 256 9.71 10.18 8.19
CA PRO A 256 9.13 11.53 8.22
C PRO A 256 8.67 12.01 6.85
N VAL A 257 9.27 11.55 5.76
CA VAL A 257 8.86 11.88 4.40
C VAL A 257 7.48 11.27 4.09
N VAL A 258 7.24 10.02 4.48
CA VAL A 258 5.96 9.34 4.31
C VAL A 258 4.88 9.95 5.21
N PHE A 259 5.20 10.26 6.46
CA PHE A 259 4.25 10.87 7.41
C PHE A 259 3.88 12.30 6.99
N ARG A 260 4.84 13.07 6.45
CA ARG A 260 4.55 14.37 5.85
C ARG A 260 3.60 14.25 4.67
N ALA A 261 3.77 13.27 3.79
CA ALA A 261 2.87 13.06 2.67
C ALA A 261 1.44 12.74 3.14
N ALA A 262 1.28 11.92 4.17
CA ALA A 262 -0.02 11.64 4.78
C ALA A 262 -0.66 12.91 5.36
N HIS A 263 0.11 13.72 6.10
CA HIS A 263 -0.36 15.00 6.63
C HIS A 263 -0.79 15.96 5.53
N CYS A 264 -0.03 16.05 4.44
CA CYS A 264 -0.38 16.91 3.32
C CYS A 264 -1.68 16.48 2.61
N LEU A 265 -1.90 15.17 2.45
CA LEU A 265 -3.15 14.64 1.90
C LEU A 265 -4.33 14.89 2.83
N ALA A 266 -4.20 14.56 4.11
CA ALA A 266 -5.26 14.72 5.12
C ALA A 266 -5.73 16.19 5.22
N ASN A 267 -4.80 17.14 5.04
CA ASN A 267 -5.09 18.58 5.12
C ASN A 267 -5.27 19.24 3.75
N SER A 268 -5.45 18.47 2.68
CA SER A 268 -5.65 18.99 1.31
C SER A 268 -4.64 20.07 0.88
N ARG A 269 -3.36 19.87 1.23
CA ARG A 269 -2.31 20.85 0.92
C ARG A 269 -2.04 20.88 -0.59
N PRO A 270 -1.78 22.05 -1.19
CA PRO A 270 -1.62 22.19 -2.63
C PRO A 270 -0.51 21.33 -3.25
N ARG A 271 0.55 21.02 -2.48
CA ARG A 271 1.71 20.23 -2.93
C ARG A 271 1.63 18.75 -2.53
N ALA A 272 0.48 18.26 -2.04
CA ALA A 272 0.33 16.89 -1.55
C ALA A 272 0.81 15.83 -2.56
N ALA A 273 0.51 16.00 -3.85
CA ALA A 273 0.92 15.09 -4.91
C ALA A 273 2.46 14.94 -5.05
N VAL A 274 3.19 16.04 -4.87
CA VAL A 274 4.67 16.05 -4.90
C VAL A 274 5.22 15.35 -3.66
N HIS A 275 4.65 15.64 -2.48
CA HIS A 275 5.07 14.99 -1.25
C HIS A 275 4.81 13.48 -1.26
N VAL A 276 3.69 13.05 -1.81
CA VAL A 276 3.39 11.62 -2.02
C VAL A 276 4.39 10.98 -2.98
N SER A 277 4.74 11.65 -4.08
CA SER A 277 5.74 11.14 -5.01
C SER A 277 7.12 11.02 -4.36
N HIS A 278 7.53 12.01 -3.55
CA HIS A 278 8.77 11.93 -2.76
C HIS A 278 8.72 10.78 -1.74
N ALA A 279 7.60 10.60 -1.04
CA ALA A 279 7.40 9.50 -0.09
C ALA A 279 7.55 8.13 -0.76
N LYS A 280 6.95 7.96 -1.95
CA LYS A 280 7.06 6.72 -2.73
C LYS A 280 8.51 6.41 -3.10
N LEU A 281 9.26 7.42 -3.54
CA LEU A 281 10.68 7.27 -3.89
C LEU A 281 11.53 6.88 -2.67
N ALA A 282 11.37 7.60 -1.55
CA ALA A 282 12.13 7.37 -0.34
C ALA A 282 11.85 5.99 0.27
N ALA A 283 10.58 5.60 0.37
CA ALA A 283 10.19 4.31 0.94
C ALA A 283 10.62 3.12 0.06
N CYS A 284 10.48 3.23 -1.27
CA CYS A 284 10.96 2.20 -2.20
C CYS A 284 12.48 2.07 -2.17
N GLU A 285 13.24 3.16 -2.01
CA GLU A 285 14.69 3.11 -1.84
C GLU A 285 15.09 2.39 -0.55
N ALA A 286 14.40 2.69 0.58
CA ALA A 286 14.65 2.00 1.85
C ALA A 286 14.33 0.50 1.76
N ALA A 287 13.20 0.13 1.16
CA ALA A 287 12.82 -1.28 0.99
C ALA A 287 13.78 -2.04 0.07
N TRP A 288 14.22 -1.41 -1.02
CA TRP A 288 15.20 -1.98 -1.93
C TRP A 288 16.56 -2.21 -1.25
N ALA A 289 17.03 -1.23 -0.47
CA ALA A 289 18.26 -1.38 0.30
C ALA A 289 18.14 -2.50 1.33
N SER A 290 17.02 -2.55 2.06
CA SER A 290 16.75 -3.59 3.05
C SER A 290 16.73 -4.99 2.41
N ALA A 291 16.07 -5.17 1.27
CA ALA A 291 16.04 -6.42 0.54
C ALA A 291 17.46 -6.90 0.17
N ARG A 292 18.28 -6.01 -0.39
CA ARG A 292 19.64 -6.36 -0.82
C ARG A 292 20.58 -6.70 0.33
N HIS A 293 20.59 -5.86 1.36
CA HIS A 293 21.51 -6.05 2.49
C HIS A 293 21.09 -7.24 3.37
N SER A 294 19.80 -7.43 3.61
CA SER A 294 19.31 -8.59 4.36
C SER A 294 19.59 -9.90 3.61
N MET A 295 19.40 -9.94 2.28
CA MET A 295 19.76 -11.08 1.47
C MET A 295 21.27 -11.36 1.53
N GLN A 296 22.11 -10.33 1.44
CA GLN A 296 23.58 -10.47 1.55
C GLN A 296 23.98 -11.05 2.92
N VAL A 297 23.34 -10.61 4.00
CA VAL A 297 23.60 -11.11 5.36
C VAL A 297 23.18 -12.59 5.52
N HIS A 298 22.08 -13.00 4.88
CA HIS A 298 21.66 -14.41 4.87
C HIS A 298 22.57 -15.31 4.03
N GLY A 299 23.34 -14.73 3.09
CA GLY A 299 24.19 -15.48 2.16
C GLY A 299 23.36 -16.41 1.27
N ALA A 300 23.84 -17.64 1.01
CA ALA A 300 23.16 -18.60 0.15
C ALA A 300 21.73 -18.94 0.63
N MET A 301 21.48 -18.93 1.93
CA MET A 301 20.12 -19.15 2.49
C MET A 301 19.12 -18.10 2.04
N GLY A 302 19.54 -16.86 1.81
CA GLY A 302 18.64 -15.79 1.34
C GLY A 302 18.01 -16.03 -0.03
N TYR A 303 18.58 -16.95 -0.83
CA TYR A 303 18.04 -17.33 -2.15
C TYR A 303 17.12 -18.54 -2.12
N THR A 304 16.95 -19.18 -0.97
CA THR A 304 16.17 -20.41 -0.85
C THR A 304 14.70 -20.13 -0.55
N TRP A 305 13.83 -21.08 -0.89
CA TRP A 305 12.40 -20.98 -0.59
C TRP A 305 12.08 -21.16 0.90
N GLU A 306 12.98 -21.78 1.65
CA GLU A 306 12.86 -22.01 3.09
C GLU A 306 12.99 -20.70 3.88
N ALA A 307 13.77 -19.73 3.37
CA ALA A 307 13.94 -18.45 4.04
C ALA A 307 12.71 -17.56 3.83
N ASP A 308 12.12 -17.08 4.92
CA ASP A 308 10.94 -16.19 4.88
C ASP A 308 11.24 -14.87 4.16
N LEU A 309 12.49 -14.44 4.21
CA LEU A 309 12.95 -13.18 3.61
C LEU A 309 12.47 -12.99 2.16
N GLN A 310 12.46 -14.08 1.35
CA GLN A 310 12.08 -14.03 -0.06
C GLN A 310 10.63 -13.53 -0.29
N MET A 311 9.71 -13.77 0.64
CA MET A 311 8.32 -13.33 0.53
C MET A 311 8.23 -11.81 0.64
N PHE A 312 8.91 -11.24 1.63
CA PHE A 312 8.95 -9.79 1.85
C PHE A 312 9.69 -9.05 0.73
N MET A 313 10.79 -9.61 0.24
CA MET A 313 11.54 -9.07 -0.90
C MET A 313 10.69 -9.01 -2.17
N LYS A 314 10.03 -10.11 -2.54
CA LYS A 314 9.18 -10.19 -3.74
C LYS A 314 8.01 -9.22 -3.66
N ARG A 315 7.40 -9.09 -2.47
CA ARG A 315 6.33 -8.11 -2.26
C ARG A 315 6.84 -6.68 -2.38
N ALA A 316 8.00 -6.36 -1.81
CA ALA A 316 8.61 -5.03 -1.95
C ALA A 316 8.87 -4.68 -3.42
N TRP A 317 9.41 -5.61 -4.22
CA TRP A 317 9.64 -5.38 -5.65
C TRP A 317 8.34 -5.25 -6.45
N ALA A 318 7.33 -6.05 -6.14
CA ALA A 318 6.03 -5.96 -6.80
C ALA A 318 5.32 -4.63 -6.50
N LEU A 319 5.43 -4.15 -5.26
CA LEU A 319 4.85 -2.86 -4.84
C LEU A 319 5.65 -1.65 -5.35
N ASP A 320 6.96 -1.79 -5.62
CA ASP A 320 7.77 -0.71 -6.20
C ASP A 320 7.21 -0.24 -7.55
N ALA A 321 6.73 -1.18 -8.39
CA ALA A 321 6.10 -0.89 -9.67
C ALA A 321 4.60 -0.47 -9.57
N ALA A 322 3.94 -0.70 -8.43
CA ALA A 322 2.51 -0.42 -8.28
C ALA A 322 2.25 1.07 -8.05
N TRP A 323 1.15 1.58 -8.63
CA TRP A 323 0.68 2.96 -8.48
C TRP A 323 1.71 4.02 -8.88
N GLY A 324 2.36 3.76 -10.00
CA GLY A 324 3.48 4.52 -10.53
C GLY A 324 4.82 3.97 -10.08
N ASP A 325 5.71 3.73 -11.03
CA ASP A 325 7.08 3.33 -10.79
C ASP A 325 7.96 4.53 -10.37
N ARG A 326 9.24 4.25 -10.14
CA ARG A 326 10.19 5.32 -9.75
C ARG A 326 10.35 6.38 -10.83
N ALA A 327 10.29 6.02 -12.11
CA ALA A 327 10.41 6.98 -13.20
C ALA A 327 9.21 7.93 -13.24
N PHE A 328 8.00 7.39 -13.08
CA PHE A 328 6.78 8.17 -12.97
C PHE A 328 6.83 9.18 -11.82
N HIS A 329 7.18 8.74 -10.61
CA HIS A 329 7.24 9.64 -9.45
C HIS A 329 8.38 10.63 -9.51
N LYS A 330 9.55 10.28 -10.07
CA LYS A 330 10.63 11.23 -10.35
C LYS A 330 10.18 12.32 -11.32
N THR A 331 9.45 11.96 -12.37
CA THR A 331 8.90 12.90 -13.33
C THR A 331 7.94 13.89 -12.67
N ARG A 332 7.03 13.42 -11.80
CA ARG A 332 6.12 14.32 -11.06
C ARG A 332 6.86 15.30 -10.15
N VAL A 333 7.90 14.84 -9.44
CA VAL A 333 8.74 15.72 -8.62
C VAL A 333 9.52 16.71 -9.49
N ALA A 334 10.12 16.25 -10.59
CA ALA A 334 10.88 17.09 -11.51
C ALA A 334 9.99 18.17 -12.15
N GLN A 335 8.80 17.82 -12.62
CA GLN A 335 7.83 18.79 -13.17
C GLN A 335 7.50 19.91 -12.19
N PHE A 336 7.40 19.59 -10.90
CA PHE A 336 7.19 20.61 -9.87
C PHE A 336 8.45 21.46 -9.65
N ILE A 337 9.62 20.84 -9.45
CA ILE A 337 10.86 21.54 -9.09
C ILE A 337 11.30 22.49 -10.21
N PHE A 338 11.13 22.08 -11.47
CA PHE A 338 11.56 22.84 -12.65
C PHE A 338 10.46 23.72 -13.26
N ALA A 339 9.27 23.78 -12.65
CA ALA A 339 8.22 24.70 -13.11
C ALA A 339 8.65 26.14 -12.85
N GLU A 340 8.39 27.01 -13.84
CA GLU A 340 8.69 28.44 -13.74
C GLU A 340 7.98 29.06 -12.53
N GLY A 341 8.71 29.87 -11.77
CA GLY A 341 8.18 30.53 -10.57
C GLY A 341 8.05 29.65 -9.33
N THR A 342 8.49 28.39 -9.37
CA THR A 342 8.49 27.55 -8.17
C THR A 342 9.51 28.05 -7.15
N ALA A 343 9.02 28.46 -5.98
CA ALA A 343 9.88 28.78 -4.86
C ALA A 343 10.44 27.50 -4.24
N LEU A 344 11.76 27.44 -4.15
CA LEU A 344 12.50 26.33 -3.54
C LEU A 344 13.38 26.87 -2.41
N GLY A 345 13.48 26.10 -1.35
CA GLY A 345 14.35 26.44 -0.23
C GLY A 345 13.78 26.05 1.14
N PRO A 346 14.51 26.35 2.23
CA PRO A 346 14.10 25.95 3.59
C PRO A 346 12.73 26.48 4.01
N GLY A 347 12.37 27.71 3.58
CA GLY A 347 11.06 28.32 3.86
C GLY A 347 9.89 27.62 3.19
N GLU A 348 10.13 26.84 2.13
CA GLU A 348 9.10 26.16 1.33
C GLU A 348 8.90 24.69 1.75
N THR A 349 9.69 24.21 2.71
CA THR A 349 9.68 22.79 3.10
C THR A 349 8.32 22.32 3.62
N PHE A 350 7.54 23.21 4.24
CA PHE A 350 6.28 22.87 4.91
C PHE A 350 5.04 23.61 4.32
N ASN A 351 5.19 24.21 3.15
CA ASN A 351 4.11 24.91 2.44
C ASN A 351 3.37 23.98 1.48
#